data_f71ee72bd3311af4813730ae2374a176
#
_entry.id   f71ee72bd3311af4813730ae2374a176
#
_cell.length_a   1.000
_cell.length_b   1.000
_cell.length_c   1.000
_cell.angle_alpha   90.00
_cell.angle_beta   90.00
_cell.angle_gamma   90.00
#
_symmetry.space_group_name_H-M   'P 1'
#
loop_
_entity.id
_entity.type
_entity.pdbx_description
1 polymer ?
#
loop_
_entity_poly.entity_id
_entity_poly.type
_entity_poly.pdbx_seq_one_letter_code
_entity_poly.pdbx_strand_id
1 'polypeptide(L)'
;LSLVGSEMCIRDRLVHVADKEDVYDLVENIDDRAKLLMDKFWPGPLTIVFKKKAIIPDRTSGGLDTVAIRMPSDQVARDLIRQAGVPIAAPSANISGRPSPTKPEHIIRDMDGRVDGILVGGPCDYGVESTIIDLSEDLAMVLRPGSITLEMLGEVLGRVDLDPSLKNKDDNIRAKAPGMKYKHYSPQAQVYI
;
A
#
# COMPACT_ATOMS: atom_id res chain seq x y z
N LEU A 1 4.23 -14.45 -1.40
CA LEU A 1 3.09 -14.70 -2.32
C LEU A 1 3.37 -14.10 -3.68
N SER A 2 3.89 -14.90 -4.60
CA SER A 2 4.05 -14.50 -5.99
C SER A 2 2.72 -14.75 -6.71
N LEU A 3 1.85 -13.75 -6.78
CA LEU A 3 0.73 -13.79 -7.73
C LEU A 3 1.28 -13.53 -9.12
N VAL A 4 1.63 -14.61 -9.81
CA VAL A 4 2.01 -14.58 -11.22
C VAL A 4 0.72 -14.51 -12.03
N GLY A 5 0.50 -13.45 -12.80
CA GLY A 5 -0.56 -13.56 -13.80
C GLY A 5 -1.19 -12.34 -14.43
N SER A 6 -0.80 -11.10 -14.15
CA SER A 6 -1.16 -10.01 -15.04
C SER A 6 -0.13 -8.90 -15.03
N GLU A 7 0.12 -8.28 -16.18
CA GLU A 7 1.00 -7.11 -16.28
C GLU A 7 0.55 -5.94 -15.41
N MET A 8 -0.72 -5.90 -15.00
CA MET A 8 -1.27 -4.91 -14.05
C MET A 8 -0.74 -5.09 -12.63
N CYS A 9 -0.39 -6.30 -12.20
CA CYS A 9 0.18 -6.56 -10.87
C CYS A 9 1.61 -6.05 -10.69
N ILE A 10 2.30 -5.67 -11.76
CA ILE A 10 3.72 -5.25 -11.73
C ILE A 10 3.86 -3.80 -11.23
N ARG A 11 2.83 -2.97 -11.35
CA ARG A 11 2.91 -1.52 -11.06
C ARG A 11 2.34 -1.10 -9.71
N ASP A 12 1.69 -2.01 -9.00
CA ASP A 12 0.85 -1.67 -7.83
C ASP A 12 1.27 -2.43 -6.56
N ARG A 13 2.56 -2.65 -6.36
CA ARG A 13 3.04 -3.40 -5.20
C ARG A 13 3.43 -2.46 -4.07
N LEU A 14 2.87 -2.72 -2.89
CA LEU A 14 3.38 -2.17 -1.65
C LEU A 14 4.44 -3.10 -1.09
N VAL A 15 5.54 -2.53 -0.62
CA VAL A 15 6.56 -3.28 0.13
C VAL A 15 6.13 -3.32 1.59
N HIS A 16 6.02 -4.52 2.13
CA HIS A 16 5.66 -4.74 3.52
C HIS A 16 6.90 -5.10 4.32
N VAL A 17 7.07 -4.45 5.47
CA VAL A 17 8.15 -4.68 6.43
C VAL A 17 7.59 -5.21 7.73
N ALA A 18 8.40 -5.95 8.49
CA ALA A 18 8.01 -6.47 9.79
C ALA A 18 8.25 -5.47 10.92
N ASP A 19 9.34 -4.73 10.82
CA ASP A 19 9.80 -3.79 11.82
C ASP A 19 10.20 -2.45 11.16
N LYS A 20 10.17 -1.34 11.93
CA LYS A 20 10.46 0.00 11.38
C LYS A 20 11.91 0.11 10.89
N GLU A 21 12.79 -0.63 11.52
CA GLU A 21 14.22 -0.68 11.24
C GLU A 21 14.51 -1.19 9.83
N ASP A 22 13.68 -2.11 9.31
CA ASP A 22 13.83 -2.66 7.97
C ASP A 22 13.79 -1.58 6.87
N VAL A 23 13.12 -0.44 7.14
CA VAL A 23 12.98 0.65 6.18
C VAL A 23 14.30 1.31 5.85
N TYR A 24 15.22 1.41 6.84
CA TYR A 24 16.52 2.07 6.64
C TYR A 24 17.36 1.43 5.56
N ASP A 25 17.21 0.13 5.32
CA ASP A 25 17.95 -0.57 4.28
C ASP A 25 17.35 -0.37 2.89
N LEU A 26 16.08 0.06 2.79
CA LEU A 26 15.31 0.14 1.56
C LEU A 26 15.26 1.54 0.94
N VAL A 27 15.40 2.60 1.75
CA VAL A 27 15.19 3.98 1.30
C VAL A 27 16.41 4.85 1.51
N GLU A 28 16.52 5.91 0.70
CA GLU A 28 17.67 6.82 0.74
C GLU A 28 17.70 7.64 2.02
N ASN A 29 16.52 8.12 2.46
CA ASN A 29 16.40 8.96 3.64
C ASN A 29 15.06 8.73 4.34
N ILE A 30 15.08 8.82 5.68
CA ILE A 30 13.89 8.85 6.54
C ILE A 30 13.97 10.16 7.33
N ASP A 31 13.25 11.16 6.88
CA ASP A 31 13.18 12.46 7.52
C ASP A 31 12.32 12.43 8.80
N ASP A 32 12.27 13.54 9.52
CA ASP A 32 11.54 13.62 10.79
C ASP A 32 10.02 13.50 10.59
N ARG A 33 9.48 13.91 9.41
CA ARG A 33 8.07 13.73 9.05
C ARG A 33 7.72 12.24 8.99
N ALA A 34 8.57 11.48 8.33
CA ALA A 34 8.39 10.03 8.19
C ALA A 34 8.47 9.33 9.55
N LYS A 35 9.46 9.69 10.38
CA LYS A 35 9.61 9.14 11.74
C LYS A 35 8.36 9.38 12.59
N LEU A 36 7.84 10.61 12.61
CA LEU A 36 6.62 10.96 13.34
C LEU A 36 5.40 10.15 12.89
N LEU A 37 5.23 9.97 11.57
CA LEU A 37 4.14 9.17 11.02
C LEU A 37 4.30 7.68 11.33
N MET A 38 5.52 7.14 11.19
CA MET A 38 5.83 5.76 11.53
C MET A 38 5.60 5.49 13.02
N ASP A 39 5.93 6.44 13.91
CA ASP A 39 5.73 6.28 15.34
C ASP A 39 4.26 6.32 15.74
N LYS A 40 3.46 7.16 15.08
CA LYS A 40 2.03 7.30 15.41
C LYS A 40 1.15 6.24 14.76
N PHE A 41 1.45 5.80 13.52
CA PHE A 41 0.53 5.02 12.71
C PHE A 41 1.04 3.62 12.30
N TRP A 42 2.28 3.24 12.65
CA TRP A 42 2.82 1.91 12.42
C TRP A 42 3.03 1.13 13.73
N PRO A 43 2.65 -0.16 13.74
CA PRO A 43 2.04 -0.94 12.66
C PRO A 43 0.59 -0.51 12.39
N GLY A 44 0.19 -0.42 11.10
CA GLY A 44 -1.14 0.08 10.80
C GLY A 44 -1.46 0.31 9.32
N PRO A 45 -2.60 1.01 9.06
CA PRO A 45 -3.13 1.22 7.73
C PRO A 45 -2.57 2.49 7.05
N LEU A 46 -1.31 2.84 7.32
CA LEU A 46 -0.60 3.90 6.64
C LEU A 46 0.50 3.33 5.75
N THR A 47 0.54 3.76 4.50
CA THR A 47 1.61 3.51 3.54
C THR A 47 2.34 4.82 3.27
N ILE A 48 3.66 4.80 3.34
CA ILE A 48 4.51 5.97 3.10
C ILE A 48 5.35 5.72 1.85
N VAL A 49 5.37 6.71 0.94
CA VAL A 49 6.22 6.69 -0.26
C VAL A 49 7.51 7.43 0.04
N PHE A 50 8.63 6.78 -0.30
CA PHE A 50 10.00 7.26 -0.10
C PHE A 50 10.81 7.19 -1.39
N LYS A 51 11.92 7.93 -1.48
CA LYS A 51 12.96 7.68 -2.47
C LYS A 51 13.64 6.35 -2.16
N LYS A 52 13.68 5.45 -3.16
CA LYS A 52 14.20 4.10 -2.98
C LYS A 52 15.71 4.02 -3.15
N LYS A 53 16.36 3.13 -2.39
CA LYS A 53 17.73 2.69 -2.70
C LYS A 53 17.74 1.72 -3.89
N ALA A 54 18.92 1.59 -4.51
CA ALA A 54 19.13 0.70 -5.67
C ALA A 54 18.88 -0.79 -5.36
N ILE A 55 18.85 -1.19 -4.10
CA ILE A 55 18.53 -2.57 -3.70
C ILE A 55 17.09 -2.96 -4.08
N ILE A 56 16.17 -1.98 -4.21
CA ILE A 56 14.79 -2.24 -4.64
C ILE A 56 14.75 -2.35 -6.17
N PRO A 57 14.38 -3.52 -6.72
CA PRO A 57 14.29 -3.73 -8.15
C PRO A 57 13.28 -2.78 -8.81
N ASP A 58 13.58 -2.29 -10.01
CA ASP A 58 12.67 -1.45 -10.79
C ASP A 58 11.33 -2.14 -11.07
N ARG A 59 11.32 -3.47 -11.15
CA ARG A 59 10.10 -4.26 -11.29
C ARG A 59 9.15 -4.09 -10.09
N THR A 60 9.68 -3.88 -8.88
CA THR A 60 8.90 -3.64 -7.66
C THR A 60 8.32 -2.23 -7.65
N SER A 61 9.11 -1.24 -8.05
CA SER A 61 8.70 0.18 -8.08
C SER A 61 7.98 0.60 -9.37
N GLY A 62 7.78 -0.31 -10.34
CA GLY A 62 7.23 0.03 -11.65
C GLY A 62 8.11 0.97 -12.45
N GLY A 63 9.43 0.97 -12.19
CA GLY A 63 10.43 1.85 -12.81
C GLY A 63 10.40 3.28 -12.28
N LEU A 64 9.81 3.51 -11.10
CA LEU A 64 9.89 4.78 -10.37
C LEU A 64 11.17 4.78 -9.50
N ASP A 65 11.64 5.97 -9.16
CA ASP A 65 12.69 6.22 -8.17
C ASP A 65 12.18 6.20 -6.72
N THR A 66 10.90 5.91 -6.56
CA THR A 66 10.20 5.84 -5.27
C THR A 66 9.68 4.44 -4.98
N VAL A 67 9.42 4.16 -3.71
CA VAL A 67 8.81 2.93 -3.21
C VAL A 67 7.79 3.24 -2.13
N ALA A 68 6.66 2.54 -2.19
CA ALA A 68 5.61 2.62 -1.19
C ALA A 68 5.80 1.51 -0.14
N ILE A 69 5.98 1.88 1.12
CA ILE A 69 6.28 0.95 2.22
C ILE A 69 5.18 1.02 3.28
N ARG A 70 4.83 -0.14 3.83
CA ARG A 70 3.87 -0.27 4.92
C ARG A 70 4.34 -1.31 5.94
N MET A 71 4.14 -1.03 7.22
CA MET A 71 4.23 -2.02 8.30
C MET A 71 2.81 -2.45 8.68
N PRO A 72 2.36 -3.66 8.32
CA PRO A 72 0.98 -4.11 8.59
C PRO A 72 0.74 -4.31 10.09
N SER A 73 -0.50 -4.05 10.55
CA SER A 73 -0.90 -4.33 11.94
C SER A 73 -1.10 -5.84 12.21
N ASP A 74 -1.44 -6.61 11.17
CA ASP A 74 -1.65 -8.05 11.28
C ASP A 74 -0.37 -8.78 11.70
N GLN A 75 -0.45 -9.50 12.82
CA GLN A 75 0.70 -10.19 13.40
C GLN A 75 1.16 -11.36 12.51
N VAL A 76 0.22 -12.08 11.89
CA VAL A 76 0.52 -13.22 11.01
C VAL A 76 1.33 -12.74 9.79
N ALA A 77 0.95 -11.59 9.22
CA ALA A 77 1.68 -10.98 8.11
C ALA A 77 3.10 -10.57 8.54
N ARG A 78 3.28 -9.95 9.70
CA ARG A 78 4.60 -9.56 10.22
C ARG A 78 5.48 -10.76 10.53
N ASP A 79 4.92 -11.81 11.12
CA ASP A 79 5.66 -13.03 11.42
C ASP A 79 6.10 -13.75 10.13
N LEU A 80 5.25 -13.73 9.09
CA LEU A 80 5.64 -14.24 7.77
C LEU A 80 6.84 -13.47 7.20
N ILE A 81 6.83 -12.13 7.28
CA ILE A 81 7.93 -11.30 6.80
C ILE A 81 9.21 -11.58 7.59
N ARG A 82 9.12 -11.68 8.93
CA ARG A 82 10.28 -12.03 9.78
C ARG A 82 10.86 -13.41 9.44
N GLN A 83 9.99 -14.41 9.26
CA GLN A 83 10.42 -15.76 8.90
C GLN A 83 11.02 -15.81 7.48
N ALA A 84 10.54 -14.98 6.57
CA ALA A 84 11.14 -14.86 5.24
C ALA A 84 12.52 -14.20 5.26
N GLY A 85 12.82 -13.40 6.29
CA GLY A 85 14.09 -12.68 6.45
C GLY A 85 14.28 -11.56 5.41
N VAL A 86 13.22 -11.19 4.69
CA VAL A 86 13.25 -10.15 3.65
C VAL A 86 11.88 -9.44 3.57
N PRO A 87 11.84 -8.15 3.19
CA PRO A 87 10.60 -7.44 2.90
C PRO A 87 9.81 -8.11 1.78
N ILE A 88 8.47 -8.06 1.86
CA ILE A 88 7.58 -8.71 0.90
C ILE A 88 6.81 -7.68 0.09
N ALA A 89 7.02 -7.66 -1.23
CA ALA A 89 6.23 -6.85 -2.15
C ALA A 89 4.97 -7.61 -2.57
N ALA A 90 3.80 -7.10 -2.20
CA ALA A 90 2.53 -7.78 -2.47
C ALA A 90 1.42 -6.81 -2.92
N PRO A 91 0.54 -7.25 -3.84
CA PRO A 91 -0.73 -6.58 -4.14
C PRO A 91 -1.83 -7.05 -3.18
N SER A 92 -3.05 -6.52 -3.35
CA SER A 92 -4.24 -7.05 -2.70
C SER A 92 -4.56 -8.48 -3.18
N ALA A 93 -5.12 -9.31 -2.29
CA ALA A 93 -5.40 -10.73 -2.56
C ALA A 93 -6.80 -10.93 -3.19
N ASN A 94 -7.09 -10.22 -4.28
CA ASN A 94 -8.35 -10.33 -5.04
C ASN A 94 -8.08 -10.60 -6.52
N ILE A 95 -9.11 -11.07 -7.22
CA ILE A 95 -9.10 -11.09 -8.69
C ILE A 95 -9.18 -9.63 -9.18
N SER A 96 -8.38 -9.30 -10.21
CA SER A 96 -8.36 -7.96 -10.80
C SER A 96 -9.77 -7.45 -11.14
N GLY A 97 -10.06 -6.20 -10.76
CA GLY A 97 -11.36 -5.57 -10.94
C GLY A 97 -12.40 -5.87 -9.85
N ARG A 98 -12.11 -6.78 -8.91
CA ARG A 98 -12.97 -7.02 -7.74
C ARG A 98 -12.54 -6.18 -6.55
N PRO A 99 -13.46 -5.89 -5.59
CA PRO A 99 -13.11 -5.28 -4.32
C PRO A 99 -12.08 -6.09 -3.55
N SER A 100 -11.23 -5.41 -2.76
CA SER A 100 -10.30 -6.07 -1.86
C SER A 100 -11.05 -6.92 -0.82
N PRO A 101 -10.57 -8.14 -0.51
CA PRO A 101 -11.21 -9.02 0.45
C PRO A 101 -11.07 -8.46 1.87
N THR A 102 -12.14 -8.58 2.67
CA THR A 102 -12.17 -8.15 4.07
C THR A 102 -12.37 -9.31 5.04
N LYS A 103 -12.61 -10.53 4.52
CA LYS A 103 -12.78 -11.75 5.30
C LYS A 103 -12.04 -12.91 4.63
N PRO A 104 -11.60 -13.91 5.41
CA PRO A 104 -10.93 -15.10 4.88
C PRO A 104 -11.71 -15.82 3.78
N GLU A 105 -13.04 -15.91 3.92
CA GLU A 105 -13.90 -16.61 2.96
C GLU A 105 -13.87 -15.94 1.57
N HIS A 106 -13.67 -14.61 1.53
CA HIS A 106 -13.53 -13.88 0.25
C HIS A 106 -12.25 -14.30 -0.47
N ILE A 107 -11.14 -14.44 0.29
CA ILE A 107 -9.84 -14.85 -0.27
C ILE A 107 -9.91 -16.31 -0.74
N ILE A 108 -10.44 -17.20 0.09
CA ILE A 108 -10.59 -18.62 -0.25
C ILE A 108 -11.40 -18.75 -1.55
N ARG A 109 -12.56 -18.11 -1.63
CA ARG A 109 -13.41 -18.14 -2.82
C ARG A 109 -12.70 -17.65 -4.09
N ASP A 110 -11.89 -16.61 -3.98
CA ASP A 110 -11.26 -15.97 -5.14
C ASP A 110 -9.91 -16.63 -5.52
N MET A 111 -9.22 -17.27 -4.56
CA MET A 111 -7.84 -17.75 -4.72
C MET A 111 -7.69 -19.28 -4.66
N ASP A 112 -8.72 -20.02 -4.24
CA ASP A 112 -8.67 -21.49 -4.21
C ASP A 112 -8.34 -22.06 -5.59
N GLY A 113 -7.39 -23.01 -5.64
CA GLY A 113 -6.85 -23.58 -6.86
C GLY A 113 -5.99 -22.64 -7.74
N ARG A 114 -5.70 -21.42 -7.27
CA ARG A 114 -4.88 -20.41 -7.98
C ARG A 114 -3.57 -20.08 -7.28
N VAL A 115 -3.44 -20.45 -6.02
CA VAL A 115 -2.25 -20.26 -5.18
C VAL A 115 -1.93 -21.55 -4.46
N ASP A 116 -0.64 -21.73 -4.09
CA ASP A 116 -0.18 -22.94 -3.42
C ASP A 116 -0.61 -23.00 -1.94
N GLY A 117 -0.94 -21.85 -1.35
CA GLY A 117 -1.38 -21.77 0.04
C GLY A 117 -2.03 -20.44 0.40
N ILE A 118 -2.92 -20.47 1.38
CA ILE A 118 -3.59 -19.30 1.95
C ILE A 118 -3.31 -19.29 3.45
N LEU A 119 -2.62 -18.24 3.92
CA LEU A 119 -2.42 -18.02 5.33
C LEU A 119 -3.54 -17.13 5.87
N VAL A 120 -4.33 -17.66 6.80
CA VAL A 120 -5.54 -17.00 7.31
C VAL A 120 -5.19 -16.21 8.57
N GLY A 121 -5.29 -14.87 8.52
CA GLY A 121 -5.04 -13.96 9.64
C GLY A 121 -6.30 -13.46 10.37
N GLY A 122 -7.48 -13.75 9.84
CA GLY A 122 -8.75 -13.24 10.39
C GLY A 122 -9.41 -12.17 9.51
N PRO A 123 -10.51 -11.54 9.97
CA PRO A 123 -11.16 -10.43 9.28
C PRO A 123 -10.29 -9.16 9.36
N CYS A 124 -10.47 -8.25 8.39
CA CYS A 124 -9.81 -6.96 8.42
C CYS A 124 -10.45 -6.02 9.44
N ASP A 125 -9.62 -5.30 10.21
CA ASP A 125 -10.08 -4.25 11.13
C ASP A 125 -10.63 -3.04 10.36
N TYR A 126 -10.05 -2.76 9.19
CA TYR A 126 -10.44 -1.65 8.30
C TYR A 126 -11.00 -2.23 7.00
N GLY A 127 -12.18 -1.76 6.60
CA GLY A 127 -12.85 -2.19 5.37
C GLY A 127 -12.39 -1.47 4.10
N VAL A 128 -11.33 -0.66 4.19
CA VAL A 128 -10.77 0.14 3.09
C VAL A 128 -9.26 -0.06 3.03
N GLU A 129 -8.68 0.25 1.88
CA GLU A 129 -7.22 0.21 1.67
C GLU A 129 -6.49 1.21 2.57
N SER A 130 -5.18 0.98 2.76
CA SER A 130 -4.32 1.89 3.51
C SER A 130 -4.29 3.28 2.86
N THR A 131 -4.26 4.32 3.69
CA THR A 131 -3.91 5.67 3.25
C THR A 131 -2.49 5.66 2.69
N ILE A 132 -2.27 6.33 1.55
CA ILE A 132 -0.93 6.48 0.96
C ILE A 132 -0.54 7.94 1.01
N ILE A 133 0.58 8.25 1.65
CA ILE A 133 1.18 9.58 1.71
C ILE A 133 2.55 9.57 1.03
N ASP A 134 2.81 10.54 0.18
CA ASP A 134 4.10 10.76 -0.48
C ASP A 134 4.93 11.75 0.34
N LEU A 135 6.10 11.30 0.80
CA LEU A 135 7.11 12.10 1.48
C LEU A 135 8.42 12.17 0.68
N SER A 136 8.41 11.73 -0.58
CA SER A 136 9.61 11.78 -1.43
C SER A 136 10.01 13.19 -1.83
N GLU A 137 9.11 14.15 -1.64
CA GLU A 137 9.31 15.58 -1.93
C GLU A 137 9.08 16.43 -0.67
N ASP A 138 9.37 17.73 -0.76
CA ASP A 138 9.24 18.66 0.39
C ASP A 138 7.81 18.79 0.90
N LEU A 139 6.81 18.74 0.00
CA LEU A 139 5.41 18.82 0.35
C LEU A 139 4.83 17.43 0.56
N ALA A 140 4.28 17.17 1.74
CA ALA A 140 3.58 15.93 2.04
C ALA A 140 2.24 15.88 1.29
N MET A 141 2.03 14.80 0.50
CA MET A 141 0.86 14.66 -0.37
C MET A 141 0.14 13.33 -0.16
N VAL A 142 -1.18 13.36 0.06
CA VAL A 142 -2.00 12.14 0.09
C VAL A 142 -2.30 11.71 -1.34
N LEU A 143 -1.77 10.55 -1.73
CA LEU A 143 -1.98 9.93 -3.03
C LEU A 143 -3.21 9.03 -3.07
N ARG A 144 -3.61 8.46 -1.94
CA ARG A 144 -4.81 7.64 -1.79
C ARG A 144 -5.40 7.83 -0.39
N PRO A 145 -6.63 8.34 -0.27
CA PRO A 145 -7.36 8.37 0.99
C PRO A 145 -7.66 6.97 1.51
N GLY A 146 -7.65 6.81 2.82
CA GLY A 146 -7.99 5.57 3.54
C GLY A 146 -8.42 5.87 4.97
N SER A 147 -8.23 4.92 5.88
CA SER A 147 -8.65 5.04 7.28
C SER A 147 -7.85 6.06 8.10
N ILE A 148 -6.63 6.39 7.69
CA ILE A 148 -5.89 7.53 8.25
C ILE A 148 -6.29 8.76 7.44
N THR A 149 -7.00 9.69 8.07
CA THR A 149 -7.59 10.85 7.40
C THR A 149 -6.58 11.98 7.19
N LEU A 150 -6.94 12.95 6.33
CA LEU A 150 -6.12 14.13 6.09
C LEU A 150 -5.93 14.95 7.38
N GLU A 151 -6.98 15.03 8.21
CA GLU A 151 -6.95 15.73 9.49
C GLU A 151 -5.96 15.05 10.45
N MET A 152 -5.99 13.71 10.57
CA MET A 152 -5.05 12.96 11.41
C MET A 152 -3.60 13.14 10.98
N LEU A 153 -3.35 13.20 9.67
CA LEU A 153 -2.03 13.48 9.13
C LEU A 153 -1.62 14.93 9.40
N GLY A 154 -2.55 15.88 9.26
CA GLY A 154 -2.35 17.30 9.53
C GLY A 154 -2.04 17.59 11.00
N GLU A 155 -2.62 16.85 11.94
CA GLU A 155 -2.28 16.94 13.37
C GLU A 155 -0.80 16.61 13.66
N VAL A 156 -0.20 15.74 12.85
CA VAL A 156 1.20 15.30 13.02
C VAL A 156 2.16 16.20 12.27
N LEU A 157 1.85 16.53 11.02
CA LEU A 157 2.77 17.19 10.09
C LEU A 157 2.48 18.68 9.90
N GLY A 158 1.34 19.18 10.38
CA GLY A 158 0.83 20.50 10.09
C GLY A 158 0.18 20.55 8.70
N ARG A 159 0.95 20.85 7.65
CA ARG A 159 0.42 20.95 6.28
C ARG A 159 0.55 19.62 5.53
N VAL A 160 -0.57 19.13 5.03
CA VAL A 160 -0.66 17.97 4.12
C VAL A 160 -1.69 18.29 3.04
N ASP A 161 -1.34 18.10 1.78
CA ASP A 161 -2.23 18.37 0.67
C ASP A 161 -2.72 17.05 0.02
N LEU A 162 -3.83 17.13 -0.73
CA LEU A 162 -4.30 16.03 -1.56
C LEU A 162 -3.67 16.13 -2.95
N ASP A 163 -3.25 15.00 -3.51
CA ASP A 163 -2.73 14.96 -4.87
C ASP A 163 -3.82 15.47 -5.86
N PRO A 164 -3.47 16.42 -6.75
CA PRO A 164 -4.43 16.97 -7.72
C PRO A 164 -5.12 15.94 -8.61
N SER A 165 -4.46 14.80 -8.88
CA SER A 165 -5.05 13.70 -9.67
C SER A 165 -6.26 13.03 -9.00
N LEU A 166 -6.42 13.19 -7.69
CA LEU A 166 -7.63 12.73 -6.98
C LEU A 166 -8.87 13.54 -7.33
N LYS A 167 -8.69 14.79 -7.74
CA LYS A 167 -9.79 15.69 -8.14
C LYS A 167 -10.04 15.67 -9.65
N ASN A 168 -8.97 15.55 -10.43
CA ASN A 168 -9.02 15.59 -11.89
C ASN A 168 -8.41 14.27 -12.41
N LYS A 169 -9.23 13.44 -13.06
CA LYS A 169 -8.74 12.25 -13.77
C LYS A 169 -8.04 12.69 -15.06
N ASP A 170 -6.75 12.94 -14.99
CA ASP A 170 -5.91 13.11 -16.17
C ASP A 170 -5.20 11.79 -16.44
N ASP A 171 -5.56 11.11 -17.53
CA ASP A 171 -5.00 9.81 -17.93
C ASP A 171 -3.51 9.86 -18.28
N ASN A 172 -2.95 11.06 -18.44
CA ASN A 172 -1.54 11.27 -18.81
C ASN A 172 -0.59 11.30 -17.59
N ILE A 173 -1.12 11.39 -16.36
CA ILE A 173 -0.28 11.42 -15.16
C ILE A 173 0.21 10.00 -14.83
N ARG A 174 1.52 9.83 -14.69
CA ARG A 174 2.13 8.57 -14.25
C ARG A 174 1.76 8.35 -12.78
N ALA A 175 1.00 7.28 -12.50
CA ALA A 175 0.62 6.94 -11.14
C ALA A 175 1.85 6.66 -10.27
N LYS A 176 1.96 7.34 -9.13
CA LYS A 176 3.04 7.17 -8.14
C LYS A 176 2.75 6.06 -7.13
N ALA A 177 1.50 5.60 -7.06
CA ALA A 177 1.07 4.58 -6.09
C ALA A 177 -0.12 3.74 -6.61
N PRO A 178 -0.36 2.57 -5.99
CA PRO A 178 -1.52 1.72 -6.30
C PRO A 178 -2.86 2.44 -6.13
N GLY A 179 -3.79 2.20 -7.07
CA GLY A 179 -5.16 2.72 -6.98
C GLY A 179 -5.37 4.14 -7.52
N MET A 180 -4.32 4.83 -8.03
CA MET A 180 -4.46 6.20 -8.56
C MET A 180 -5.03 6.27 -9.97
N LYS A 181 -4.78 5.28 -10.84
CA LYS A 181 -4.98 5.43 -12.31
C LYS A 181 -6.22 4.75 -12.87
N TYR A 182 -6.74 3.72 -12.21
CA TYR A 182 -7.86 2.94 -12.75
C TYR A 182 -9.05 2.94 -11.80
N LYS A 183 -10.25 2.73 -12.36
CA LYS A 183 -11.46 2.49 -11.55
C LYS A 183 -11.31 1.15 -10.84
N HIS A 184 -10.70 1.17 -9.67
CA HIS A 184 -10.56 0.02 -8.80
C HIS A 184 -11.77 -0.09 -7.86
N TYR A 185 -12.08 -1.33 -7.43
CA TYR A 185 -13.04 -1.59 -6.35
C TYR A 185 -14.47 -1.12 -6.63
N SER A 186 -14.82 -0.97 -7.89
CA SER A 186 -16.19 -0.58 -8.26
C SER A 186 -17.12 -1.78 -8.20
N PRO A 187 -18.20 -1.73 -7.40
CA PRO A 187 -19.22 -2.77 -7.43
C PRO A 187 -19.85 -2.85 -8.83
N GLN A 188 -20.28 -4.06 -9.24
CA GLN A 188 -21.01 -4.24 -10.49
C GLN A 188 -22.46 -3.73 -10.38
N ALA A 189 -22.98 -3.64 -9.15
CA ALA A 189 -24.31 -3.12 -8.87
C ALA A 189 -24.34 -1.58 -8.99
N GLN A 190 -25.43 -1.06 -9.51
CA GLN A 190 -25.67 0.39 -9.54
C GLN A 190 -25.99 0.85 -8.11
N VAL A 191 -25.25 1.85 -7.62
CA VAL A 191 -25.49 2.46 -6.30
C VAL A 191 -26.29 3.73 -6.50
N TYR A 192 -27.44 3.83 -5.84
CA TYR A 192 -28.24 5.04 -5.73
C TYR A 192 -27.98 5.69 -4.36
N ILE A 193 -27.76 7.00 -4.35
CA ILE A 193 -27.60 7.81 -3.15
C ILE A 193 -28.84 8.68 -3.00
#